data_bb55ee99aca4a4e482aa5977db68ef11
#
_entry.id   bb55ee99aca4a4e482aa5977db68ef11
#
_cell.length_a   1.000
_cell.length_b   1.000
_cell.length_c   1.000
_cell.angle_alpha   90.00
_cell.angle_beta   90.00
_cell.angle_gamma   90.00
#
_symmetry.space_group_name_H-M   'P 1'
#
loop_
_entity.id
_entity.type
_entity.pdbx_description
1 polymer ?
#
loop_
_entity_poly.entity_id
_entity_poly.type
_entity_poly.pdbx_seq_one_letter_code
_entity_poly.pdbx_strand_id
1 'polypeptide(L)'
;FVFLQHGITKNDVSNWLGKPNKNFFGIVTTAKPEYEFFCKKELFGYDTENIWFTGFCRYDQLFDNPQKIISIMPTWRRYLMDKWDDKKDVWTFVPDFEESDFYRFYNSLINDERLINAAKKNGYKIQFFPHPTISAKLDSFDKNEVVTFLKKGTPYKDVFANSSLIITDYSSA
;
A
#
# COMPACT_ATOMS: atom_id res chain seq x y z
N PHE A 1 9.13 20.78 13.88
CA PHE A 1 8.21 20.05 12.98
C PHE A 1 7.58 18.90 13.72
N VAL A 2 6.32 18.56 13.36
CA VAL A 2 5.66 17.31 13.72
C VAL A 2 5.69 16.40 12.51
N PHE A 3 6.13 15.16 12.72
CA PHE A 3 6.16 14.16 11.66
C PHE A 3 4.90 13.32 11.72
N LEU A 4 4.04 13.49 10.71
CA LEU A 4 2.72 12.85 10.66
C LEU A 4 2.75 11.41 10.14
N GLN A 5 3.92 10.90 9.78
CA GLN A 5 4.14 9.58 9.19
C GLN A 5 3.49 9.35 7.81
N HIS A 6 4.11 8.48 7.03
CA HIS A 6 3.58 8.05 5.73
C HIS A 6 2.67 6.84 5.85
N GLY A 7 2.96 5.97 6.78
CA GLY A 7 2.27 4.72 7.05
C GLY A 7 2.86 4.04 8.28
N ILE A 8 2.28 2.94 8.72
CA ILE A 8 2.79 2.18 9.86
C ILE A 8 4.18 1.64 9.52
N THR A 9 5.16 1.98 10.35
CA THR A 9 6.54 1.56 10.15
C THR A 9 6.78 0.20 10.81
N LYS A 10 7.21 -0.76 10.00
CA LYS A 10 7.60 -2.10 10.46
C LYS A 10 9.11 -2.28 10.53
N ASN A 11 9.85 -1.57 9.68
CA ASN A 11 11.30 -1.66 9.57
C ASN A 11 12.00 -0.71 10.56
N ASP A 12 13.26 -1.01 10.88
CA ASP A 12 14.10 -0.07 11.61
C ASP A 12 14.43 1.15 10.73
N VAL A 13 13.93 2.29 11.16
CA VAL A 13 14.12 3.60 10.50
C VAL A 13 14.90 4.58 11.38
N SER A 14 15.54 4.10 12.45
CA SER A 14 16.27 4.91 13.41
C SER A 14 17.40 5.71 12.76
N ASN A 15 18.11 5.12 11.80
CA ASN A 15 19.14 5.78 11.01
C ASN A 15 18.63 6.94 10.17
N TRP A 16 17.35 7.01 9.91
CA TRP A 16 16.73 8.05 9.10
C TRP A 16 15.94 9.05 9.95
N LEU A 17 15.12 8.55 10.89
CA LEU A 17 14.22 9.36 11.71
C LEU A 17 14.79 9.70 13.09
N GLY A 18 15.92 9.13 13.48
CA GLY A 18 16.54 9.41 14.78
C GLY A 18 16.87 10.89 14.95
N LYS A 19 16.82 11.37 16.20
CA LYS A 19 17.04 12.77 16.59
C LYS A 19 18.35 13.38 16.06
N PRO A 20 19.46 12.61 15.93
CA PRO A 20 20.69 13.16 15.31
C PRO A 20 20.51 13.62 13.86
N ASN A 21 19.59 12.99 13.13
CA ASN A 21 19.34 13.27 11.72
C ASN A 21 18.13 14.17 11.50
N LYS A 22 17.13 14.08 12.38
CA LYS A 22 15.85 14.79 12.30
C LYS A 22 15.44 15.27 13.70
N ASN A 23 15.32 16.56 13.87
CA ASN A 23 14.89 17.15 15.16
C ASN A 23 13.37 17.40 15.12
N PHE A 24 12.57 16.35 15.32
CA PHE A 24 11.13 16.48 15.39
C PHE A 24 10.68 16.91 16.79
N PHE A 25 9.71 17.79 16.84
CA PHE A 25 8.97 18.13 18.07
C PHE A 25 8.05 16.99 18.50
N GLY A 26 7.45 16.31 17.52
CA GLY A 26 6.59 15.17 17.76
C GLY A 26 6.56 14.21 16.57
N ILE A 27 6.38 12.95 16.85
CA ILE A 27 6.21 11.87 15.87
C ILE A 27 4.88 11.18 16.14
N VAL A 28 3.98 11.20 15.17
CA VAL A 28 2.70 10.48 15.24
C VAL A 28 2.91 9.01 14.96
N THR A 29 2.31 8.15 15.78
CA THR A 29 2.29 6.70 15.62
C THR A 29 0.86 6.18 15.69
N THR A 30 0.61 5.01 15.10
CA THR A 30 -0.73 4.46 14.92
C THR A 30 -0.90 3.07 15.52
N ALA A 31 0.14 2.26 15.47
CA ALA A 31 0.13 0.92 16.04
C ALA A 31 0.93 0.87 17.33
N LYS A 32 0.44 0.11 18.32
CA LYS A 32 1.13 -0.01 19.60
C LYS A 32 2.58 -0.50 19.46
N PRO A 33 2.90 -1.53 18.65
CA PRO A 33 4.29 -1.95 18.44
C PRO A 33 5.17 -0.86 17.81
N GLU A 34 4.62 -0.05 16.92
CA GLU A 34 5.31 1.10 16.33
C GLU A 34 5.63 2.15 17.39
N TYR A 35 4.65 2.52 18.22
CA TYR A 35 4.82 3.44 19.33
C TYR A 35 5.94 2.97 20.27
N GLU A 36 5.84 1.72 20.74
CA GLU A 36 6.83 1.11 21.63
C GLU A 36 8.23 1.08 21.01
N PHE A 37 8.31 0.89 19.70
CA PHE A 37 9.58 0.92 18.98
C PHE A 37 10.17 2.32 18.92
N PHE A 38 9.40 3.35 18.58
CA PHE A 38 9.87 4.73 18.58
C PHE A 38 10.23 5.27 19.97
N CYS A 39 9.63 4.74 21.04
CA CYS A 39 9.98 5.07 22.43
C CYS A 39 11.36 4.53 22.88
N LYS A 40 12.04 3.74 22.06
CA LYS A 40 13.41 3.27 22.35
C LYS A 40 14.39 4.40 22.17
N LYS A 41 14.64 5.15 23.26
CA LYS A 41 15.49 6.34 23.27
C LYS A 41 16.91 6.06 22.80
N GLU A 42 17.43 4.87 23.09
CA GLU A 42 18.75 4.40 22.66
C GLU A 42 18.89 4.28 21.14
N LEU A 43 17.79 4.10 20.42
CA LEU A 43 17.76 4.01 18.96
C LEU A 43 17.44 5.35 18.30
N PHE A 44 16.42 6.03 18.80
CA PHE A 44 15.87 7.24 18.17
C PHE A 44 16.30 8.54 18.80
N GLY A 45 16.73 8.54 20.07
CA GLY A 45 17.18 9.73 20.79
C GLY A 45 16.06 10.67 21.25
N TYR A 46 14.79 10.30 21.03
CA TYR A 46 13.64 11.09 21.49
C TYR A 46 13.19 10.68 22.89
N ASP A 47 12.62 11.62 23.62
CA ASP A 47 11.89 11.33 24.85
C ASP A 47 10.48 10.84 24.50
N THR A 48 9.89 10.03 25.38
CA THR A 48 8.55 9.44 25.17
C THR A 48 7.48 10.51 24.91
N GLU A 49 7.65 11.71 25.49
CA GLU A 49 6.74 12.84 25.29
C GLU A 49 6.72 13.34 23.83
N ASN A 50 7.75 13.04 23.06
CA ASN A 50 7.81 13.37 21.63
C ASN A 50 7.15 12.32 20.73
N ILE A 51 6.76 11.18 21.30
CA ILE A 51 6.13 10.09 20.52
C ILE A 51 4.64 10.05 20.87
N TRP A 52 3.82 10.31 19.86
CA TRP A 52 2.38 10.49 20.05
C TRP A 52 1.61 9.31 19.46
N PHE A 53 0.98 8.54 20.32
CA PHE A 53 0.11 7.42 19.92
C PHE A 53 -1.31 7.93 19.69
N THR A 54 -1.53 8.63 18.59
CA THR A 54 -2.80 9.31 18.26
C THR A 54 -3.57 8.67 17.10
N GLY A 55 -2.93 7.77 16.36
CA GLY A 55 -3.47 7.34 15.07
C GLY A 55 -3.20 8.37 13.96
N PHE A 56 -3.55 8.00 12.74
CA PHE A 56 -3.42 8.91 11.59
C PHE A 56 -4.75 9.60 11.32
N CYS A 57 -4.75 10.94 11.28
CA CYS A 57 -5.96 11.72 10.98
C CYS A 57 -6.59 11.38 9.62
N ARG A 58 -5.83 10.82 8.67
CA ARG A 58 -6.42 10.33 7.41
C ARG A 58 -7.38 9.15 7.61
N TYR A 59 -7.27 8.42 8.72
CA TYR A 59 -8.18 7.32 9.02
C TYR A 59 -9.53 7.80 9.55
N ASP A 60 -9.62 9.04 10.05
CA ASP A 60 -10.88 9.65 10.49
C ASP A 60 -11.85 9.87 9.32
N GLN A 61 -11.32 9.84 8.10
CA GLN A 61 -12.11 9.95 6.87
C GLN A 61 -12.56 8.60 6.30
N LEU A 62 -12.15 7.50 6.92
CA LEU A 62 -12.63 6.18 6.54
C LEU A 62 -14.03 5.97 7.12
N PHE A 63 -14.92 5.50 6.30
CA PHE A 63 -16.27 5.12 6.69
C PHE A 63 -16.55 3.70 6.19
N ASP A 64 -17.40 3.00 6.89
CA ASP A 64 -17.75 1.62 6.58
C ASP A 64 -19.04 1.60 5.75
N ASN A 65 -18.92 1.21 4.48
CA ASN A 65 -20.03 1.05 3.55
C ASN A 65 -19.76 -0.15 2.63
N PRO A 66 -19.54 -1.36 3.20
CA PRO A 66 -19.08 -2.49 2.44
C PRO A 66 -20.10 -2.92 1.39
N GLN A 67 -19.67 -2.94 0.15
CA GLN A 67 -20.37 -3.54 -0.96
C GLN A 67 -19.82 -4.96 -1.17
N LYS A 68 -20.50 -5.81 -1.92
CA LYS A 68 -19.95 -7.10 -2.34
C LYS A 68 -18.79 -6.93 -3.33
N ILE A 69 -17.69 -6.38 -2.84
CA ILE A 69 -16.48 -6.09 -3.63
C ILE A 69 -15.27 -6.75 -2.96
N ILE A 70 -14.50 -7.46 -3.76
CA ILE A 70 -13.16 -7.98 -3.42
C ILE A 70 -12.15 -7.08 -4.09
N SER A 71 -11.31 -6.40 -3.32
CA SER A 71 -10.23 -5.54 -3.85
C SER A 71 -8.89 -6.22 -3.72
N ILE A 72 -8.21 -6.42 -4.84
CA ILE A 72 -6.84 -6.96 -4.90
C ILE A 72 -5.89 -5.79 -5.05
N MET A 73 -5.08 -5.53 -4.00
CA MET A 73 -4.27 -4.32 -3.86
C MET A 73 -2.79 -4.66 -3.61
N PRO A 74 -2.04 -5.09 -4.63
CA PRO A 74 -0.63 -5.42 -4.47
C PRO A 74 0.24 -4.19 -4.29
N THR A 75 1.24 -4.30 -3.41
CA THR A 75 2.32 -3.31 -3.26
C THR A 75 3.36 -3.50 -4.36
N TRP A 76 3.91 -2.42 -4.86
CA TRP A 76 5.00 -2.46 -5.83
C TRP A 76 6.27 -3.11 -5.25
N ARG A 77 7.17 -3.57 -6.13
CA ARG A 77 8.44 -4.18 -5.76
C ARG A 77 9.59 -3.41 -6.35
N ARG A 78 10.65 -3.19 -5.56
CA ARG A 78 11.83 -2.45 -6.04
C ARG A 78 12.52 -3.14 -7.21
N TYR A 79 12.55 -4.46 -7.24
CA TYR A 79 13.18 -5.23 -8.31
C TYR A 79 12.46 -5.13 -9.66
N LEU A 80 11.24 -4.60 -9.70
CA LEU A 80 10.49 -4.33 -10.94
C LEU A 80 10.92 -3.02 -11.60
N MET A 81 11.69 -2.20 -10.88
CA MET A 81 12.11 -0.88 -11.31
C MET A 81 13.56 -0.94 -11.83
N ASP A 82 13.77 -0.41 -13.01
CA ASP A 82 15.09 -0.25 -13.61
C ASP A 82 15.74 1.05 -13.13
N LYS A 83 15.39 2.17 -13.71
CA LYS A 83 15.96 3.48 -13.39
C LYS A 83 14.90 4.56 -13.27
N TRP A 84 15.27 5.64 -12.59
CA TRP A 84 14.45 6.85 -12.53
C TRP A 84 14.61 7.66 -13.81
N ASP A 85 13.52 8.07 -14.41
CA ASP A 85 13.48 9.01 -15.54
C ASP A 85 13.24 10.42 -15.02
N ASP A 86 14.32 11.20 -14.89
CA ASP A 86 14.27 12.58 -14.35
C ASP A 86 13.38 13.51 -15.20
N LYS A 87 13.22 13.23 -16.49
CA LYS A 87 12.42 14.08 -17.38
C LYS A 87 10.92 13.86 -17.19
N LYS A 88 10.53 12.64 -16.87
CA LYS A 88 9.12 12.25 -16.68
C LYS A 88 8.72 12.15 -15.23
N ASP A 89 9.69 12.26 -14.30
CA ASP A 89 9.48 12.09 -12.86
C ASP A 89 8.81 10.75 -12.52
N VAL A 90 9.30 9.66 -13.15
CA VAL A 90 8.75 8.31 -12.98
C VAL A 90 9.86 7.24 -13.00
N TRP A 91 9.60 6.13 -12.33
CA TRP A 91 10.40 4.92 -12.48
C TRP A 91 10.11 4.24 -13.83
N THR A 92 11.15 3.82 -14.52
CA THR A 92 11.03 2.87 -15.64
C THR A 92 11.00 1.44 -15.11
N PHE A 93 10.41 0.54 -15.86
CA PHE A 93 10.32 -0.87 -15.50
C PHE A 93 11.44 -1.68 -16.15
N VAL A 94 11.78 -2.79 -15.51
CA VAL A 94 12.65 -3.80 -16.13
C VAL A 94 12.02 -4.30 -17.44
N PRO A 95 12.81 -4.64 -18.47
CA PRO A 95 12.28 -5.06 -19.77
C PRO A 95 11.39 -6.30 -19.71
N ASP A 96 11.74 -7.24 -18.82
CA ASP A 96 11.10 -8.54 -18.60
C ASP A 96 10.06 -8.51 -17.47
N PHE A 97 9.35 -7.40 -17.29
CA PHE A 97 8.33 -7.23 -16.27
C PHE A 97 7.32 -8.39 -16.26
N GLU A 98 6.87 -8.84 -17.42
CA GLU A 98 5.90 -9.91 -17.60
C GLU A 98 6.46 -11.30 -17.22
N GLU A 99 7.77 -11.44 -17.09
CA GLU A 99 8.43 -12.66 -16.62
C GLU A 99 8.64 -12.67 -15.10
N SER A 100 8.38 -11.55 -14.44
CA SER A 100 8.56 -11.42 -12.99
C SER A 100 7.57 -12.27 -12.20
N ASP A 101 8.00 -12.75 -11.03
CA ASP A 101 7.12 -13.47 -10.09
C ASP A 101 5.94 -12.61 -9.66
N PHE A 102 6.13 -11.30 -9.54
CA PHE A 102 5.04 -10.37 -9.25
C PHE A 102 3.95 -10.42 -10.32
N TYR A 103 4.34 -10.26 -11.60
CA TYR A 103 3.38 -10.28 -12.69
C TYR A 103 2.70 -11.64 -12.78
N ARG A 104 3.47 -12.73 -12.82
CA ARG A 104 2.94 -14.11 -12.93
C ARG A 104 1.95 -14.41 -11.83
N PHE A 105 2.27 -14.05 -10.58
CA PHE A 105 1.40 -14.30 -9.44
C PHE A 105 0.08 -13.52 -9.56
N TYR A 106 0.14 -12.20 -9.75
CA TYR A 106 -1.08 -11.40 -9.80
C TYR A 106 -1.88 -11.60 -11.07
N ASN A 107 -1.24 -11.84 -12.20
CA ASN A 107 -1.94 -12.20 -13.44
C ASN A 107 -2.68 -13.54 -13.29
N SER A 108 -2.06 -14.52 -12.67
CA SER A 108 -2.71 -15.79 -12.35
C SER A 108 -3.85 -15.61 -11.36
N LEU A 109 -3.67 -14.80 -10.30
CA LEU A 109 -4.68 -14.59 -9.27
C LEU A 109 -5.96 -13.93 -9.82
N ILE A 110 -5.82 -12.88 -10.64
CA ILE A 110 -6.98 -12.18 -11.21
C ILE A 110 -7.69 -12.98 -12.30
N ASN A 111 -7.05 -14.03 -12.82
CA ASN A 111 -7.61 -14.94 -13.80
C ASN A 111 -7.89 -16.35 -13.22
N ASP A 112 -7.76 -16.54 -11.90
CA ASP A 112 -8.05 -17.83 -11.27
C ASP A 112 -9.54 -18.14 -11.32
N GLU A 113 -9.89 -19.21 -12.01
CA GLU A 113 -11.30 -19.64 -12.22
C GLU A 113 -12.01 -19.92 -10.89
N ARG A 114 -11.31 -20.40 -9.86
CA ARG A 114 -11.89 -20.69 -8.55
C ARG A 114 -12.29 -19.39 -7.86
N LEU A 115 -11.43 -18.36 -7.91
CA LEU A 115 -11.73 -17.03 -7.36
C LEU A 115 -12.89 -16.39 -8.12
N ILE A 116 -12.84 -16.39 -9.45
CA ILE A 116 -13.88 -15.83 -10.32
C ILE A 116 -15.23 -16.52 -10.08
N ASN A 117 -15.25 -17.86 -10.07
CA ASN A 117 -16.48 -18.62 -9.88
C ASN A 117 -17.05 -18.44 -8.46
N ALA A 118 -16.19 -18.38 -7.43
CA ALA A 118 -16.61 -18.10 -6.07
C ALA A 118 -17.22 -16.70 -5.95
N ALA A 119 -16.59 -15.69 -6.55
CA ALA A 119 -17.11 -14.33 -6.58
C ALA A 119 -18.47 -14.26 -7.26
N LYS A 120 -18.60 -14.80 -8.48
CA LYS A 120 -19.85 -14.87 -9.23
C LYS A 120 -20.97 -15.55 -8.45
N LYS A 121 -20.69 -16.73 -7.88
CA LYS A 121 -21.66 -17.53 -7.10
C LYS A 121 -22.22 -16.75 -5.92
N ASN A 122 -21.40 -15.91 -5.29
CA ASN A 122 -21.78 -15.13 -4.09
C ASN A 122 -22.17 -13.69 -4.40
N GLY A 123 -22.20 -13.29 -5.67
CA GLY A 123 -22.57 -11.95 -6.14
C GLY A 123 -21.53 -10.89 -5.83
N TYR A 124 -20.25 -11.26 -5.72
CA TYR A 124 -19.14 -10.33 -5.54
C TYR A 124 -18.60 -9.83 -6.87
N LYS A 125 -18.22 -8.57 -6.90
CA LYS A 125 -17.38 -7.97 -7.95
C LYS A 125 -15.91 -8.06 -7.51
N ILE A 126 -15.00 -8.23 -8.46
CA ILE A 126 -13.57 -8.20 -8.19
C ILE A 126 -13.01 -6.93 -8.81
N GLN A 127 -12.16 -6.21 -8.08
CA GLN A 127 -11.40 -5.09 -8.62
C GLN A 127 -9.91 -5.26 -8.34
N PHE A 128 -9.11 -4.88 -9.31
CA PHE A 128 -7.65 -4.90 -9.23
C PHE A 128 -7.15 -3.47 -9.15
N PHE A 129 -6.52 -3.12 -8.02
CA PHE A 129 -6.03 -1.78 -7.72
C PHE A 129 -4.59 -1.85 -7.23
N PRO A 130 -3.62 -2.08 -8.11
CA PRO A 130 -2.23 -2.09 -7.72
C PRO A 130 -1.73 -0.70 -7.35
N HIS A 131 -0.60 -0.67 -6.64
CA HIS A 131 0.06 0.58 -6.27
C HIS A 131 0.24 1.51 -7.50
N PRO A 132 0.11 2.84 -7.36
CA PRO A 132 0.20 3.80 -8.47
C PRO A 132 1.45 3.68 -9.34
N THR A 133 2.57 3.23 -8.77
CA THR A 133 3.80 2.94 -9.50
C THR A 133 3.59 1.86 -10.59
N ILE A 134 2.72 0.87 -10.36
CA ILE A 134 2.43 -0.21 -11.31
C ILE A 134 1.42 0.22 -12.39
N SER A 135 0.77 1.37 -12.24
CA SER A 135 -0.31 1.82 -13.15
C SER A 135 0.10 1.87 -14.62
N ALA A 136 1.37 2.15 -14.92
CA ALA A 136 1.89 2.17 -16.29
C ALA A 136 1.97 0.77 -16.92
N LYS A 137 1.86 -0.29 -16.14
CA LYS A 137 1.91 -1.69 -16.58
C LYS A 137 0.55 -2.41 -16.46
N LEU A 138 -0.54 -1.68 -16.20
CA LEU A 138 -1.87 -2.29 -16.10
C LEU A 138 -2.31 -2.97 -17.40
N ASP A 139 -1.87 -2.46 -18.54
CA ASP A 139 -2.20 -3.04 -19.84
C ASP A 139 -1.41 -4.32 -20.17
N SER A 140 -0.37 -4.62 -19.40
CA SER A 140 0.34 -5.90 -19.51
C SER A 140 -0.45 -7.06 -18.91
N PHE A 141 -1.37 -6.82 -17.98
CA PHE A 141 -2.17 -7.88 -17.35
C PHE A 141 -3.29 -8.35 -18.28
N ASP A 142 -3.52 -9.67 -18.28
CA ASP A 142 -4.63 -10.27 -19.01
C ASP A 142 -5.96 -9.82 -18.39
N LYS A 143 -6.79 -9.22 -19.23
CA LYS A 143 -8.10 -8.69 -18.81
C LYS A 143 -9.18 -9.73 -19.03
N ASN A 144 -10.13 -9.79 -18.11
CA ASN A 144 -11.32 -10.56 -18.23
C ASN A 144 -12.56 -9.70 -17.89
N GLU A 145 -13.76 -10.20 -18.19
CA GLU A 145 -15.00 -9.46 -17.99
C GLU A 145 -15.43 -9.30 -16.51
N VAL A 146 -14.78 -10.02 -15.59
CA VAL A 146 -15.18 -10.09 -14.18
C VAL A 146 -14.39 -9.14 -13.32
N VAL A 147 -13.12 -8.90 -13.67
CA VAL A 147 -12.20 -8.07 -12.89
C VAL A 147 -12.15 -6.66 -13.46
N THR A 148 -12.53 -5.69 -12.64
CA THR A 148 -12.42 -4.27 -12.97
C THR A 148 -11.05 -3.75 -12.59
N PHE A 149 -10.32 -3.19 -13.55
CA PHE A 149 -9.03 -2.56 -13.31
C PHE A 149 -9.24 -1.08 -12.92
N LEU A 150 -8.90 -0.73 -11.69
CA LEU A 150 -9.01 0.64 -11.21
C LEU A 150 -7.83 1.48 -11.71
N LYS A 151 -8.13 2.72 -12.11
CA LYS A 151 -7.14 3.65 -12.66
C LYS A 151 -6.37 4.37 -11.56
N LYS A 152 -5.17 4.84 -11.87
CA LYS A 152 -4.42 5.79 -11.05
C LYS A 152 -5.31 7.01 -10.75
N GLY A 153 -5.33 7.42 -9.47
CA GLY A 153 -6.15 8.53 -9.01
C GLY A 153 -7.49 8.12 -8.39
N THR A 154 -7.88 6.83 -8.45
CA THR A 154 -9.00 6.33 -7.64
C THR A 154 -8.68 6.56 -6.16
N PRO A 155 -9.55 7.22 -5.38
CA PRO A 155 -9.27 7.48 -3.98
C PRO A 155 -9.23 6.19 -3.16
N TYR A 156 -8.13 5.99 -2.43
CA TYR A 156 -7.99 4.82 -1.55
C TYR A 156 -9.13 4.68 -0.55
N LYS A 157 -9.58 5.80 0.04
CA LYS A 157 -10.69 5.82 0.99
C LYS A 157 -11.96 5.17 0.41
N ASP A 158 -12.24 5.39 -0.86
CA ASP A 158 -13.44 4.85 -1.51
C ASP A 158 -13.27 3.34 -1.76
N VAL A 159 -12.05 2.92 -2.13
CA VAL A 159 -11.73 1.50 -2.30
C VAL A 159 -11.87 0.78 -0.96
N PHE A 160 -11.30 1.31 0.12
CA PHE A 160 -11.41 0.72 1.46
C PHE A 160 -12.85 0.68 1.95
N ALA A 161 -13.57 1.80 1.87
CA ALA A 161 -14.94 1.92 2.36
C ALA A 161 -15.92 0.95 1.67
N ASN A 162 -15.73 0.73 0.37
CA ASN A 162 -16.65 -0.08 -0.43
C ASN A 162 -16.26 -1.56 -0.51
N SER A 163 -15.10 -1.97 -0.01
CA SER A 163 -14.64 -3.36 -0.09
C SER A 163 -15.11 -4.18 1.09
N SER A 164 -15.77 -5.32 0.84
CA SER A 164 -16.03 -6.32 1.89
C SER A 164 -14.80 -7.19 2.18
N LEU A 165 -13.89 -7.29 1.22
CA LEU A 165 -12.66 -8.07 1.34
C LEU A 165 -11.53 -7.35 0.61
N ILE A 166 -10.39 -7.23 1.28
CA ILE A 166 -9.16 -6.69 0.69
C ILE A 166 -8.12 -7.81 0.69
N ILE A 167 -7.57 -8.10 -0.48
CA ILE A 167 -6.44 -8.99 -0.66
C ILE A 167 -5.22 -8.10 -0.94
N THR A 168 -4.32 -8.04 0.00
CA THR A 168 -3.09 -7.24 -0.09
C THR A 168 -1.91 -8.01 0.48
N ASP A 169 -0.73 -7.43 0.36
CA ASP A 169 0.50 -7.97 0.94
C ASP A 169 1.00 -7.10 2.11
N TYR A 170 2.20 -6.56 2.06
CA TYR A 170 2.77 -5.74 3.14
C TYR A 170 2.59 -4.22 2.93
N SER A 171 1.51 -3.79 2.30
CA SER A 171 1.21 -2.36 2.16
C SER A 171 1.03 -1.69 3.51
N SER A 172 1.48 -0.43 3.61
CA SER A 172 1.22 0.47 4.75
C SER A 172 0.09 1.46 4.46
N ALA A 173 -0.66 1.24 3.40
CA ALA A 173 -1.82 2.05 3.03
C ALA A 173 -3.00 1.78 3.97
#